data_bcc311f7d78eac73d7a9a3b2f52aa551
#
_entry.id   bcc311f7d78eac73d7a9a3b2f52aa551
#
_cell.length_a   1.000
_cell.length_b   1.000
_cell.length_c   1.000
_cell.angle_alpha   90.00
_cell.angle_beta   90.00
_cell.angle_gamma   90.00
#
_symmetry.space_group_name_H-M   'P 1'
#
loop_
_entity.id
_entity.type
_entity.pdbx_description
1 polymer ?
#
loop_
_entity_poly.entity_id
_entity_poly.type
_entity_poly.pdbx_seq_one_letter_code
_entity_poly.pdbx_strand_id
1 'polypeptide(L)'
;MGPDHLMRRVFDKTDLEYAADLFESVRKISAARLGVTRPSYSEVESAALRVLEDAAKALGLGTRYDAAANLAIEMPGGPAGKPAYWMGSHLDSVPEGGNYDGLAGVIAGLMCLAKAKRLGVALQRPLAVIGLRGEESAWFGKPYLGSYALFGKLGQRDLERKHRDTGRPLGEYMEKAGADVRRIAAGEPLVQAQSIGGWLELHIEQGPIMVAREAPVGVVTGIRGNLRHLSAHCRGVAGHSGAVPRWLRKDAVFALAELLMRLDENWQALNSRGVDLVVTSGIVGTDPREHSISRIPGEVHFSLEIRSQSLETLEAFYQLVLVESAGIEKSRGVKFDFGERVLSEPGLIDREWAQRLRRICTGLHYPYIDIPSGAGHDAANFANAGVPSAMIFVRNDNGSHNPDEKMALEDFIMGTEVLYQAVTVDPETLR
;
A
#
# COMPACT_ATOMS: atom_id res chain seq x y z
N MET A 1 19.52 14.00 34.44
CA MET A 1 19.66 14.57 33.08
C MET A 1 18.32 14.33 32.41
N GLY A 2 17.61 15.41 32.02
CA GLY A 2 16.27 15.28 31.45
C GLY A 2 16.27 14.62 30.06
N PRO A 3 15.13 14.12 29.60
CA PRO A 3 14.98 13.40 28.33
C PRO A 3 15.36 14.20 27.06
N ASP A 4 15.61 15.49 27.17
CA ASP A 4 15.87 16.40 26.04
C ASP A 4 17.24 16.25 25.37
N HIS A 5 18.13 15.40 25.88
CA HIS A 5 19.50 15.26 25.33
C HIS A 5 19.68 14.14 24.31
N LEU A 6 18.65 13.30 24.03
CA LEU A 6 18.81 12.06 23.27
C LEU A 6 18.36 12.14 21.81
N MET A 7 17.41 13.02 21.46
CA MET A 7 16.94 13.13 20.10
C MET A 7 17.47 14.38 19.41
N ARG A 8 18.50 14.23 18.62
CA ARG A 8 19.03 15.31 17.76
C ARG A 8 18.79 14.95 16.31
N ARG A 9 18.42 15.94 15.52
CA ARG A 9 18.38 15.82 14.06
C ARG A 9 19.78 15.50 13.58
N VAL A 10 19.92 14.43 12.80
CA VAL A 10 21.20 13.97 12.27
C VAL A 10 21.33 14.19 10.77
N PHE A 11 20.21 14.33 10.05
CA PHE A 11 20.20 14.64 8.63
C PHE A 11 20.35 16.14 8.40
N ASP A 12 21.14 16.51 7.40
CA ASP A 12 21.49 17.87 7.03
C ASP A 12 21.22 18.15 5.53
N LYS A 13 21.61 19.33 5.07
CA LYS A 13 21.40 19.73 3.68
C LYS A 13 22.10 18.80 2.67
N THR A 14 23.26 18.26 3.01
CA THR A 14 23.98 17.34 2.14
C THR A 14 23.23 16.03 1.97
N ASP A 15 22.55 15.56 3.02
CA ASP A 15 21.71 14.37 2.94
C ASP A 15 20.48 14.62 2.06
N LEU A 16 19.91 15.84 2.12
CA LEU A 16 18.78 16.23 1.25
C LEU A 16 19.21 16.27 -0.21
N GLU A 17 20.37 16.86 -0.53
CA GLU A 17 20.92 16.88 -1.86
C GLU A 17 21.19 15.45 -2.38
N TYR A 18 21.74 14.58 -1.54
CA TYR A 18 21.95 13.18 -1.88
C TYR A 18 20.64 12.43 -2.17
N ALA A 19 19.59 12.66 -1.37
CA ALA A 19 18.27 12.10 -1.66
C ALA A 19 17.72 12.58 -3.00
N ALA A 20 17.84 13.89 -3.29
CA ALA A 20 17.44 14.47 -4.57
C ALA A 20 18.11 13.79 -5.77
N ASP A 21 19.43 13.57 -5.67
CA ASP A 21 20.21 12.91 -6.71
C ASP A 21 19.79 11.45 -6.94
N LEU A 22 19.45 10.72 -5.88
CA LEU A 22 18.95 9.34 -5.98
C LEU A 22 17.57 9.30 -6.65
N PHE A 23 16.62 10.13 -6.20
CA PHE A 23 15.30 10.24 -6.83
C PHE A 23 15.41 10.60 -8.31
N GLU A 24 16.26 11.57 -8.65
CA GLU A 24 16.44 12.01 -10.03
C GLU A 24 17.12 10.92 -10.89
N SER A 25 18.07 10.17 -10.34
CA SER A 25 18.72 9.07 -11.04
C SER A 25 17.75 7.97 -11.41
N VAL A 26 16.85 7.59 -10.49
CA VAL A 26 15.80 6.61 -10.76
C VAL A 26 14.74 7.18 -11.71
N ARG A 27 14.39 8.47 -11.56
CA ARG A 27 13.45 9.15 -12.45
C ARG A 27 13.91 9.10 -13.91
N LYS A 28 15.19 9.41 -14.16
CA LYS A 28 15.76 9.43 -15.52
C LYS A 28 15.64 8.09 -16.25
N ILE A 29 15.89 6.98 -15.57
CA ILE A 29 15.81 5.65 -16.19
C ILE A 29 14.38 5.14 -16.36
N SER A 30 13.43 5.70 -15.63
CA SER A 30 12.02 5.30 -15.65
C SER A 30 11.10 6.36 -16.29
N ALA A 31 11.66 7.42 -16.87
CA ALA A 31 10.89 8.49 -17.50
C ALA A 31 9.97 7.96 -18.60
N ALA A 32 8.70 8.35 -18.54
CA ALA A 32 7.68 8.02 -19.52
C ALA A 32 7.21 9.27 -20.26
N ARG A 33 6.18 9.18 -21.09
CA ARG A 33 5.61 10.34 -21.77
C ARG A 33 5.14 11.40 -20.76
N LEU A 34 4.50 10.92 -19.68
CA LEU A 34 4.17 11.71 -18.50
C LEU A 34 4.66 10.91 -17.28
N GLY A 35 5.21 11.58 -16.26
CA GLY A 35 5.69 10.93 -15.04
C GLY A 35 6.74 9.84 -15.26
N VAL A 36 6.60 8.74 -14.54
CA VAL A 36 7.49 7.57 -14.62
C VAL A 36 6.71 6.28 -14.87
N THR A 37 7.41 5.27 -15.43
CA THR A 37 6.86 3.93 -15.64
C THR A 37 7.93 2.89 -15.34
N ARG A 38 7.77 2.14 -14.25
CA ARG A 38 8.65 1.03 -13.81
C ARG A 38 7.83 -0.24 -13.66
N PRO A 39 7.59 -1.00 -14.77
CA PRO A 39 6.80 -2.22 -14.69
C PRO A 39 7.42 -3.26 -13.76
N SER A 40 6.58 -3.92 -12.97
CA SER A 40 6.98 -4.99 -12.04
C SER A 40 7.81 -6.06 -12.73
N TYR A 41 8.95 -6.42 -12.15
CA TYR A 41 9.92 -7.41 -12.68
C TYR A 41 10.48 -7.09 -14.06
N SER A 42 10.34 -5.85 -14.54
CA SER A 42 10.91 -5.43 -15.83
C SER A 42 12.40 -5.08 -15.72
N GLU A 43 13.02 -4.84 -16.89
CA GLU A 43 14.38 -4.32 -16.94
C GLU A 43 14.48 -2.89 -16.37
N VAL A 44 13.42 -2.08 -16.49
CA VAL A 44 13.40 -0.73 -15.93
C VAL A 44 13.42 -0.77 -14.41
N GLU A 45 12.58 -1.62 -13.79
CA GLU A 45 12.62 -1.83 -12.33
C GLU A 45 13.98 -2.41 -11.89
N SER A 46 14.53 -3.36 -12.66
CA SER A 46 15.86 -3.92 -12.38
C SER A 46 16.96 -2.87 -12.49
N ALA A 47 16.85 -1.93 -13.42
CA ALA A 47 17.78 -0.80 -13.52
C ALA A 47 17.66 0.16 -12.33
N ALA A 48 16.44 0.41 -11.83
CA ALA A 48 16.22 1.20 -10.62
C ALA A 48 16.86 0.54 -9.38
N LEU A 49 16.71 -0.78 -9.23
CA LEU A 49 17.39 -1.53 -8.16
C LEU A 49 18.92 -1.40 -8.26
N ARG A 50 19.50 -1.50 -9.48
CA ARG A 50 20.95 -1.32 -9.67
C ARG A 50 21.44 0.07 -9.28
N VAL A 51 20.70 1.14 -9.51
CA VAL A 51 21.05 2.49 -9.03
C VAL A 51 21.23 2.50 -7.52
N LEU A 52 20.29 1.89 -6.80
CA LEU A 52 20.35 1.84 -5.32
C LEU A 52 21.44 0.87 -4.84
N GLU A 53 21.64 -0.25 -5.54
CA GLU A 53 22.72 -1.18 -5.26
C GLU A 53 24.10 -0.53 -5.41
N ASP A 54 24.32 0.21 -6.50
CA ASP A 54 25.58 0.91 -6.76
C ASP A 54 25.82 2.02 -5.72
N ALA A 55 24.78 2.77 -5.36
CA ALA A 55 24.83 3.75 -4.28
C ALA A 55 25.20 3.10 -2.93
N ALA A 56 24.60 1.96 -2.60
CA ALA A 56 24.91 1.20 -1.39
C ALA A 56 26.37 0.70 -1.39
N LYS A 57 26.85 0.15 -2.51
CA LYS A 57 28.26 -0.29 -2.68
C LYS A 57 29.24 0.86 -2.53
N ALA A 58 28.95 2.03 -3.11
CA ALA A 58 29.76 3.24 -2.97
C ALA A 58 29.88 3.71 -1.51
N LEU A 59 28.83 3.46 -0.71
CA LEU A 59 28.83 3.70 0.74
C LEU A 59 29.49 2.57 1.53
N GLY A 60 29.97 1.50 0.86
CA GLY A 60 30.58 0.32 1.50
C GLY A 60 29.57 -0.50 2.30
N LEU A 61 28.31 -0.55 1.89
CA LEU A 61 27.28 -1.44 2.41
C LEU A 61 27.32 -2.77 1.64
N GLY A 62 26.86 -3.85 2.29
CA GLY A 62 26.67 -5.14 1.65
C GLY A 62 25.40 -5.16 0.82
N THR A 63 25.42 -5.82 -0.34
CA THR A 63 24.22 -5.98 -1.18
C THR A 63 24.07 -7.42 -1.63
N ARG A 64 22.83 -7.90 -1.70
CA ARG A 64 22.49 -9.19 -2.30
C ARG A 64 21.05 -9.17 -2.81
N TYR A 65 20.77 -10.05 -3.76
CA TYR A 65 19.39 -10.34 -4.18
C TYR A 65 18.91 -11.60 -3.48
N ASP A 66 17.66 -11.59 -3.01
CA ASP A 66 17.01 -12.77 -2.45
C ASP A 66 16.46 -13.70 -3.56
N ALA A 67 15.84 -14.81 -3.16
CA ALA A 67 15.29 -15.77 -4.13
C ALA A 67 14.01 -15.27 -4.85
N ALA A 68 13.44 -14.15 -4.43
CA ALA A 68 12.39 -13.44 -5.17
C ALA A 68 12.94 -12.30 -6.04
N ALA A 69 14.28 -12.16 -6.11
CA ALA A 69 14.99 -11.06 -6.76
C ALA A 69 14.73 -9.66 -6.15
N ASN A 70 14.29 -9.59 -4.89
CA ASN A 70 14.29 -8.33 -4.14
C ASN A 70 15.73 -7.97 -3.75
N LEU A 71 16.05 -6.67 -3.71
CA LEU A 71 17.36 -6.19 -3.28
C LEU A 71 17.42 -6.06 -1.76
N ALA A 72 18.36 -6.75 -1.12
CA ALA A 72 18.70 -6.52 0.27
C ALA A 72 20.01 -5.74 0.38
N ILE A 73 20.00 -4.65 1.17
CA ILE A 73 21.16 -3.83 1.50
C ILE A 73 21.40 -3.94 3.00
N GLU A 74 22.60 -4.30 3.42
CA GLU A 74 22.91 -4.63 4.80
C GLU A 74 24.12 -3.85 5.31
N MET A 75 24.09 -3.47 6.58
CA MET A 75 25.25 -2.87 7.22
C MET A 75 26.24 -3.96 7.64
N PRO A 76 27.49 -3.94 7.18
CA PRO A 76 28.49 -4.91 7.59
C PRO A 76 28.76 -4.81 9.09
N GLY A 77 28.99 -5.96 9.77
CA GLY A 77 29.44 -5.99 11.16
C GLY A 77 28.35 -5.71 12.21
N GLY A 78 27.08 -5.83 11.86
CA GLY A 78 25.98 -5.74 12.82
C GLY A 78 26.01 -6.87 13.89
N PRO A 79 25.32 -6.69 15.05
CA PRO A 79 25.33 -7.66 16.14
C PRO A 79 24.73 -9.01 15.70
N ALA A 80 25.48 -10.09 15.88
CA ALA A 80 25.04 -11.43 15.51
C ALA A 80 23.98 -11.98 16.51
N GLY A 81 23.13 -12.88 16.04
CA GLY A 81 22.21 -13.67 16.87
C GLY A 81 20.89 -13.01 17.26
N LYS A 82 20.63 -11.79 16.81
CA LYS A 82 19.34 -11.12 16.98
C LYS A 82 18.60 -10.97 15.64
N PRO A 83 17.27 -11.11 15.60
CA PRO A 83 16.49 -10.80 14.41
C PRO A 83 16.71 -9.37 13.94
N ALA A 84 16.95 -9.18 12.64
CA ALA A 84 17.24 -7.86 12.04
C ALA A 84 15.99 -6.98 11.99
N TYR A 85 16.14 -5.66 12.13
CA TYR A 85 15.13 -4.71 11.70
C TYR A 85 15.28 -4.49 10.19
N TRP A 86 14.19 -4.67 9.50
CA TRP A 86 14.09 -4.43 8.06
C TRP A 86 13.34 -3.14 7.80
N MET A 87 13.87 -2.34 6.89
CA MET A 87 13.28 -1.12 6.37
C MET A 87 13.10 -1.28 4.86
N GLY A 88 12.21 -0.55 4.26
CA GLY A 88 12.09 -0.52 2.81
C GLY A 88 10.69 -0.29 2.33
N SER A 89 10.48 -0.53 1.07
CA SER A 89 9.23 -0.52 0.31
C SER A 89 9.50 -1.08 -1.08
N HIS A 90 8.63 -0.78 -2.07
CA HIS A 90 8.76 -1.27 -3.44
C HIS A 90 9.44 -0.27 -4.38
N LEU A 91 9.84 -0.75 -5.56
CA LEU A 91 10.45 0.08 -6.59
C LEU A 91 9.63 0.18 -7.87
N ASP A 92 8.75 -0.77 -8.17
CA ASP A 92 7.88 -0.64 -9.33
C ASP A 92 6.92 0.55 -9.17
N SER A 93 6.31 0.96 -10.26
CA SER A 93 5.30 2.03 -10.29
C SER A 93 4.18 1.65 -11.24
N VAL A 94 3.02 2.28 -11.07
CA VAL A 94 1.96 2.25 -12.09
C VAL A 94 2.42 2.93 -13.39
N PRO A 95 1.75 2.69 -14.53
CA PRO A 95 2.01 3.41 -15.78
C PRO A 95 1.81 4.91 -15.62
N GLU A 96 2.74 5.71 -16.12
CA GLU A 96 2.70 7.19 -16.05
C GLU A 96 2.41 7.71 -14.62
N GLY A 97 2.96 7.01 -13.60
CA GLY A 97 2.80 7.36 -12.19
C GLY A 97 3.79 8.42 -11.71
N GLY A 98 3.78 8.66 -10.40
CA GLY A 98 4.75 9.50 -9.71
C GLY A 98 6.08 8.78 -9.46
N ASN A 99 7.07 9.52 -8.99
CA ASN A 99 8.41 8.97 -8.76
C ASN A 99 8.67 8.57 -7.30
N TYR A 100 7.80 8.97 -6.38
CA TYR A 100 8.04 8.83 -4.94
C TYR A 100 7.36 7.62 -4.32
N ASP A 101 6.25 7.19 -4.91
CA ASP A 101 5.48 6.02 -4.51
C ASP A 101 6.39 4.79 -4.41
N GLY A 102 6.45 4.17 -3.21
CA GLY A 102 7.34 3.07 -2.85
C GLY A 102 8.82 3.46 -2.77
N LEU A 103 9.36 4.07 -3.83
CA LEU A 103 10.77 4.43 -3.93
C LEU A 103 11.26 5.26 -2.72
N ALA A 104 10.40 6.13 -2.16
CA ALA A 104 10.73 6.94 -0.99
C ALA A 104 11.16 6.07 0.20
N GLY A 105 10.48 4.96 0.47
CA GLY A 105 10.81 4.05 1.58
C GLY A 105 12.15 3.36 1.42
N VAL A 106 12.50 2.97 0.20
CA VAL A 106 13.80 2.32 -0.07
C VAL A 106 14.96 3.31 0.04
N ILE A 107 14.80 4.53 -0.51
CA ILE A 107 15.81 5.59 -0.38
C ILE A 107 15.97 6.01 1.08
N ALA A 108 14.87 6.19 1.84
CA ALA A 108 14.91 6.51 3.27
C ALA A 108 15.69 5.45 4.06
N GLY A 109 15.42 4.18 3.80
CA GLY A 109 16.15 3.07 4.42
C GLY A 109 17.65 3.10 4.10
N LEU A 110 18.02 3.29 2.83
CA LEU A 110 19.42 3.41 2.41
C LEU A 110 20.11 4.59 3.14
N MET A 111 19.45 5.74 3.23
CA MET A 111 19.96 6.90 3.95
C MET A 111 20.14 6.61 5.45
N CYS A 112 19.24 5.86 6.07
CA CYS A 112 19.37 5.44 7.46
C CYS A 112 20.62 4.57 7.67
N LEU A 113 20.89 3.59 6.80
CA LEU A 113 22.11 2.77 6.88
C LEU A 113 23.38 3.62 6.66
N ALA A 114 23.36 4.49 5.65
CA ALA A 114 24.49 5.39 5.34
C ALA A 114 24.83 6.29 6.54
N LYS A 115 23.79 6.89 7.15
CA LYS A 115 23.95 7.77 8.31
C LYS A 115 24.46 7.00 9.53
N ALA A 116 23.87 5.85 9.84
CA ALA A 116 24.29 5.01 10.97
C ALA A 116 25.76 4.59 10.84
N LYS A 117 26.20 4.21 9.62
CA LYS A 117 27.57 3.86 9.31
C LYS A 117 28.51 5.07 9.46
N ARG A 118 28.15 6.23 8.89
CA ARG A 118 28.96 7.47 8.95
C ARG A 118 29.17 7.94 10.38
N LEU A 119 28.16 7.80 11.24
CA LEU A 119 28.22 8.21 12.65
C LEU A 119 28.79 7.12 13.58
N GLY A 120 29.09 5.93 13.06
CA GLY A 120 29.64 4.83 13.86
C GLY A 120 28.69 4.35 14.96
N VAL A 121 27.37 4.33 14.68
CA VAL A 121 26.36 4.00 15.67
C VAL A 121 26.46 2.52 16.11
N ALA A 122 26.52 2.28 17.41
CA ALA A 122 26.47 0.95 17.98
C ALA A 122 25.02 0.41 17.90
N LEU A 123 24.75 -0.44 16.91
CA LEU A 123 23.42 -0.99 16.69
C LEU A 123 23.06 -2.04 17.73
N GLN A 124 21.81 -2.03 18.18
CA GLN A 124 21.25 -3.05 19.08
C GLN A 124 20.82 -4.33 18.34
N ARG A 125 20.54 -4.21 17.04
CA ARG A 125 20.14 -5.29 16.12
C ARG A 125 20.74 -5.04 14.73
N PRO A 126 20.93 -6.09 13.92
CA PRO A 126 21.26 -5.89 12.51
C PRO A 126 20.19 -5.04 11.81
N LEU A 127 20.60 -4.21 10.85
CA LEU A 127 19.71 -3.42 10.02
C LEU A 127 19.85 -3.86 8.56
N ALA A 128 18.73 -3.98 7.87
CA ALA A 128 18.67 -4.22 6.44
C ALA A 128 17.63 -3.32 5.77
N VAL A 129 17.88 -2.99 4.52
CA VAL A 129 16.90 -2.34 3.63
C VAL A 129 16.52 -3.33 2.55
N ILE A 130 15.22 -3.46 2.31
CA ILE A 130 14.69 -4.36 1.29
C ILE A 130 13.99 -3.51 0.24
N GLY A 131 14.52 -3.51 -0.97
CA GLY A 131 13.85 -3.00 -2.15
C GLY A 131 12.99 -4.11 -2.75
N LEU A 132 11.70 -4.08 -2.43
CA LEU A 132 10.73 -5.06 -2.90
C LEU A 132 10.36 -4.82 -4.35
N ARG A 133 9.91 -5.87 -5.04
CA ARG A 133 9.49 -5.83 -6.44
C ARG A 133 8.02 -6.15 -6.59
N GLY A 134 7.38 -5.47 -7.53
CA GLY A 134 6.04 -5.86 -7.97
C GLY A 134 4.97 -5.69 -6.90
N GLU A 135 4.95 -4.57 -6.19
CA GLU A 135 3.86 -4.22 -5.28
C GLU A 135 2.60 -3.89 -6.04
N GLU A 136 2.74 -3.19 -7.16
CA GLU A 136 1.67 -2.63 -7.95
C GLU A 136 0.90 -3.69 -8.76
N SER A 137 -0.40 -3.73 -8.57
CA SER A 137 -1.27 -4.68 -9.29
C SER A 137 -1.42 -4.38 -10.79
N ALA A 138 -1.01 -3.19 -11.22
CA ALA A 138 -1.25 -2.66 -12.56
C ALA A 138 -0.69 -3.56 -13.70
N TRP A 139 0.34 -4.34 -13.44
CA TRP A 139 1.08 -5.09 -14.46
C TRP A 139 0.62 -6.52 -14.66
N PHE A 140 0.28 -7.23 -13.57
CA PHE A 140 -0.11 -8.64 -13.60
C PHE A 140 -1.47 -8.91 -12.93
N GLY A 141 -2.21 -7.85 -12.55
CA GLY A 141 -3.50 -7.98 -11.88
C GLY A 141 -3.44 -8.56 -10.46
N LYS A 142 -2.23 -8.64 -9.88
CA LYS A 142 -1.98 -9.07 -8.50
C LYS A 142 -0.93 -8.18 -7.86
N PRO A 143 -1.19 -7.60 -6.68
CA PRO A 143 -0.22 -6.79 -5.95
C PRO A 143 0.75 -7.65 -5.14
N TYR A 144 1.79 -7.00 -4.58
CA TYR A 144 2.68 -7.53 -3.56
C TYR A 144 3.51 -8.75 -3.98
N LEU A 145 3.88 -8.86 -5.26
CA LEU A 145 4.53 -10.06 -5.79
C LEU A 145 5.81 -10.42 -5.03
N GLY A 146 6.67 -9.44 -4.75
CA GLY A 146 7.92 -9.64 -4.03
C GLY A 146 7.73 -10.08 -2.59
N SER A 147 6.89 -9.39 -1.81
CA SER A 147 6.62 -9.77 -0.42
C SER A 147 5.80 -11.05 -0.30
N TYR A 148 4.85 -11.30 -1.20
CA TYR A 148 4.15 -12.60 -1.25
C TYR A 148 5.09 -13.76 -1.52
N ALA A 149 6.08 -13.58 -2.42
CA ALA A 149 7.09 -14.62 -2.65
C ALA A 149 7.91 -14.88 -1.39
N LEU A 150 8.31 -13.84 -0.62
CA LEU A 150 9.04 -14.00 0.63
C LEU A 150 8.33 -14.94 1.61
N PHE A 151 7.01 -14.83 1.73
CA PHE A 151 6.21 -15.58 2.71
C PHE A 151 5.50 -16.80 2.12
N GLY A 152 5.86 -17.26 0.90
CA GLY A 152 5.27 -18.45 0.28
C GLY A 152 3.80 -18.27 -0.11
N LYS A 153 3.35 -17.04 -0.34
CA LYS A 153 1.96 -16.70 -0.73
C LYS A 153 1.76 -16.61 -2.26
N LEU A 154 2.80 -16.84 -3.05
CA LEU A 154 2.72 -17.07 -4.49
C LEU A 154 2.84 -18.55 -4.79
N GLY A 155 2.13 -19.00 -5.84
CA GLY A 155 2.21 -20.37 -6.33
C GLY A 155 2.17 -20.44 -7.84
N GLN A 156 2.14 -21.67 -8.39
CA GLN A 156 2.17 -21.93 -9.84
C GLN A 156 1.13 -21.11 -10.61
N ARG A 157 -0.12 -21.00 -10.09
CA ARG A 157 -1.19 -20.23 -10.76
C ARG A 157 -0.89 -18.74 -10.86
N ASP A 158 -0.16 -18.19 -9.90
CA ASP A 158 0.22 -16.78 -9.93
C ASP A 158 1.29 -16.51 -10.98
N LEU A 159 2.23 -17.45 -11.16
CA LEU A 159 3.28 -17.36 -12.19
C LEU A 159 2.73 -17.40 -13.63
N GLU A 160 1.51 -17.91 -13.82
CA GLU A 160 0.80 -17.94 -15.10
C GLU A 160 0.06 -16.63 -15.45
N ARG A 161 -0.02 -15.67 -14.49
CA ARG A 161 -0.64 -14.36 -14.71
C ARG A 161 0.05 -13.63 -15.85
N LYS A 162 -0.76 -13.01 -16.69
CA LYS A 162 -0.27 -12.33 -17.88
C LYS A 162 0.03 -10.86 -17.63
N HIS A 163 1.17 -10.43 -18.12
CA HIS A 163 1.50 -9.01 -18.17
C HIS A 163 0.50 -8.28 -19.08
N ARG A 164 -0.04 -7.15 -18.62
CA ARG A 164 -1.11 -6.42 -19.28
C ARG A 164 -0.86 -6.04 -20.74
N ASP A 165 0.39 -5.69 -21.07
CA ASP A 165 0.73 -5.18 -22.40
C ASP A 165 1.33 -6.27 -23.33
N THR A 166 2.10 -7.20 -22.77
CA THR A 166 2.83 -8.20 -23.56
C THR A 166 2.14 -9.56 -23.61
N GLY A 167 1.21 -9.85 -22.69
CA GLY A 167 0.57 -11.15 -22.55
C GLY A 167 1.50 -12.27 -22.08
N ARG A 168 2.77 -12.00 -21.78
CA ARG A 168 3.73 -12.99 -21.28
C ARG A 168 3.49 -13.29 -19.79
N PRO A 169 3.74 -14.52 -19.32
CA PRO A 169 3.48 -14.89 -17.93
C PRO A 169 4.47 -14.26 -16.96
N LEU A 170 4.01 -14.01 -15.71
CA LEU A 170 4.81 -13.46 -14.61
C LEU A 170 6.08 -14.30 -14.36
N GLY A 171 5.98 -15.63 -14.41
CA GLY A 171 7.12 -16.52 -14.18
C GLY A 171 8.30 -16.23 -15.09
N GLU A 172 8.08 -15.88 -16.37
CA GLU A 172 9.16 -15.50 -17.29
C GLU A 172 9.84 -14.19 -16.89
N TYR A 173 9.08 -13.22 -16.37
CA TYR A 173 9.64 -11.96 -15.88
C TYR A 173 10.44 -12.17 -14.61
N MET A 174 9.91 -12.95 -13.66
CA MET A 174 10.59 -13.28 -12.41
C MET A 174 11.89 -14.06 -12.66
N GLU A 175 11.87 -15.08 -13.52
CA GLU A 175 13.04 -15.86 -13.90
C GLU A 175 14.12 -14.98 -14.56
N LYS A 176 13.72 -14.12 -15.50
CA LYS A 176 14.62 -13.16 -16.15
C LYS A 176 15.24 -12.17 -15.15
N ALA A 177 14.50 -11.79 -14.13
CA ALA A 177 14.99 -10.93 -13.04
C ALA A 177 15.89 -11.66 -12.04
N GLY A 178 16.05 -12.99 -12.17
CA GLY A 178 16.93 -13.80 -11.32
C GLY A 178 16.20 -14.46 -10.12
N ALA A 179 14.88 -14.47 -10.11
CA ALA A 179 14.13 -15.15 -9.04
C ALA A 179 14.16 -16.69 -9.20
N ASP A 180 14.12 -17.40 -8.07
CA ASP A 180 13.96 -18.86 -8.03
C ASP A 180 12.47 -19.24 -8.20
N VAL A 181 12.03 -19.23 -9.45
CA VAL A 181 10.62 -19.51 -9.79
C VAL A 181 10.17 -20.91 -9.37
N ARG A 182 11.09 -21.88 -9.19
CA ARG A 182 10.74 -23.24 -8.75
C ARG A 182 10.29 -23.23 -7.30
N ARG A 183 11.04 -22.57 -6.41
CA ARG A 183 10.67 -22.43 -5.00
C ARG A 183 9.40 -21.60 -4.85
N ILE A 184 9.25 -20.53 -5.63
CA ILE A 184 8.04 -19.72 -5.65
C ILE A 184 6.83 -20.53 -6.12
N ALA A 185 6.96 -21.31 -7.21
CA ALA A 185 5.89 -22.19 -7.71
C ALA A 185 5.42 -23.21 -6.66
N ALA A 186 6.36 -23.72 -5.86
CA ALA A 186 6.08 -24.65 -4.76
C ALA A 186 5.41 -23.98 -3.55
N GLY A 187 5.29 -22.65 -3.51
CA GLY A 187 4.78 -21.92 -2.35
C GLY A 187 5.70 -22.00 -1.13
N GLU A 188 7.01 -22.17 -1.34
CA GLU A 188 7.98 -22.22 -0.24
C GLU A 188 8.22 -20.83 0.34
N PRO A 189 8.14 -20.63 1.68
CA PRO A 189 8.62 -19.40 2.29
C PRO A 189 10.12 -19.21 2.03
N LEU A 190 10.51 -18.07 1.47
CA LEU A 190 11.90 -17.76 1.17
C LEU A 190 12.63 -17.16 2.37
N VAL A 191 11.88 -16.72 3.38
CA VAL A 191 12.39 -16.18 4.65
C VAL A 191 11.53 -16.69 5.81
N GLN A 192 12.16 -16.86 6.96
CA GLN A 192 11.44 -17.17 8.20
C GLN A 192 11.02 -15.86 8.87
N ALA A 193 9.72 -15.64 9.07
CA ALA A 193 9.21 -14.42 9.67
C ALA A 193 9.86 -14.10 11.03
N GLN A 194 10.18 -15.13 11.84
CA GLN A 194 10.83 -14.99 13.14
C GLN A 194 12.28 -14.46 13.06
N SER A 195 12.92 -14.53 11.89
CA SER A 195 14.23 -13.94 11.66
C SER A 195 14.21 -12.42 11.46
N ILE A 196 13.00 -11.85 11.30
CA ILE A 196 12.76 -10.42 11.11
C ILE A 196 12.26 -9.85 12.44
N GLY A 197 13.04 -8.97 13.04
CA GLY A 197 12.72 -8.36 14.34
C GLY A 197 11.70 -7.21 14.24
N GLY A 198 11.45 -6.71 13.04
CA GLY A 198 10.47 -5.68 12.72
C GLY A 198 10.60 -5.22 11.27
N TRP A 199 9.47 -4.81 10.68
CA TRP A 199 9.39 -4.17 9.37
C TRP A 199 8.93 -2.73 9.53
N LEU A 200 9.71 -1.77 9.02
CA LEU A 200 9.36 -0.36 9.03
C LEU A 200 9.35 0.16 7.59
N GLU A 201 8.20 0.61 7.15
CA GLU A 201 7.99 1.14 5.82
C GLU A 201 7.71 2.64 5.88
N LEU A 202 8.60 3.46 5.28
CA LEU A 202 8.29 4.84 4.97
C LEU A 202 7.62 4.88 3.60
N HIS A 203 6.55 5.67 3.48
CA HIS A 203 5.82 5.82 2.24
C HIS A 203 5.23 7.23 2.12
N ILE A 204 4.83 7.66 0.94
CA ILE A 204 3.98 8.85 0.81
C ILE A 204 2.54 8.53 1.23
N GLU A 205 1.77 9.53 1.66
CA GLU A 205 0.37 9.33 2.07
C GLU A 205 -0.52 8.80 0.92
N GLN A 206 -0.22 9.19 -0.31
CA GLN A 206 -1.04 8.97 -1.51
C GLN A 206 -2.41 9.68 -1.48
N GLY A 207 -2.67 10.50 -0.46
CA GLY A 207 -3.94 11.14 -0.19
C GLY A 207 -3.83 12.63 0.16
N PRO A 208 -4.95 13.29 0.46
CA PRO A 208 -4.98 14.73 0.70
C PRO A 208 -4.96 15.13 2.18
N ILE A 209 -4.97 14.16 3.13
CA ILE A 209 -5.23 14.44 4.55
C ILE A 209 -4.06 15.17 5.19
N MET A 210 -2.82 14.73 4.92
CA MET A 210 -1.63 15.35 5.50
C MET A 210 -1.42 16.76 4.95
N VAL A 211 -1.77 17.01 3.68
CA VAL A 211 -1.80 18.36 3.11
C VAL A 211 -2.85 19.22 3.83
N ALA A 212 -4.07 18.73 3.96
CA ALA A 212 -5.17 19.44 4.61
C ALA A 212 -4.91 19.71 6.11
N ARG A 213 -4.07 18.90 6.75
CA ARG A 213 -3.68 19.01 8.16
C ARG A 213 -2.32 19.68 8.38
N GLU A 214 -1.65 20.08 7.30
CA GLU A 214 -0.31 20.67 7.33
C GLU A 214 0.71 19.81 8.11
N ALA A 215 0.55 18.49 8.10
CA ALA A 215 1.39 17.55 8.83
C ALA A 215 2.46 16.93 7.91
N PRO A 216 3.76 17.19 8.13
CA PRO A 216 4.83 16.63 7.31
C PRO A 216 5.02 15.12 7.52
N VAL A 217 4.66 14.61 8.71
CA VAL A 217 4.83 13.20 9.09
C VAL A 217 3.50 12.62 9.54
N GLY A 218 3.22 11.38 9.13
CA GLY A 218 2.08 10.58 9.57
C GLY A 218 2.53 9.31 10.27
N VAL A 219 2.00 9.00 11.44
CA VAL A 219 2.14 7.70 12.07
C VAL A 219 0.94 6.85 11.68
N VAL A 220 1.20 5.80 10.90
CA VAL A 220 0.11 4.96 10.41
C VAL A 220 -0.49 4.12 11.53
N THR A 221 -1.82 4.15 11.66
CA THR A 221 -2.56 3.43 12.71
C THR A 221 -2.97 2.02 12.31
N GLY A 222 -3.04 1.74 11.02
CA GLY A 222 -3.38 0.46 10.42
C GLY A 222 -3.51 0.59 8.92
N ILE A 223 -3.36 -0.51 8.21
CA ILE A 223 -3.53 -0.59 6.76
C ILE A 223 -4.90 -1.19 6.50
N ARG A 224 -5.74 -0.46 5.77
CA ARG A 224 -7.09 -0.95 5.48
C ARG A 224 -7.05 -2.18 4.59
N GLY A 225 -7.73 -3.23 5.03
CA GLY A 225 -8.18 -4.30 4.14
C GLY A 225 -9.34 -3.84 3.29
N ASN A 226 -9.75 -4.69 2.35
CA ASN A 226 -10.92 -4.42 1.53
C ASN A 226 -11.74 -5.68 1.25
N LEU A 227 -13.04 -5.47 1.12
CA LEU A 227 -13.99 -6.43 0.61
C LEU A 227 -14.57 -5.87 -0.67
N ARG A 228 -14.49 -6.62 -1.76
CA ARG A 228 -14.89 -6.18 -3.09
C ARG A 228 -15.85 -7.13 -3.78
N HIS A 229 -16.78 -6.54 -4.49
CA HIS A 229 -17.59 -7.16 -5.54
C HIS A 229 -17.33 -6.40 -6.84
N LEU A 230 -16.58 -7.00 -7.75
CA LEU A 230 -16.13 -6.34 -8.99
C LEU A 230 -17.25 -6.24 -10.03
N SER A 231 -18.21 -7.17 -9.99
CA SER A 231 -19.30 -7.27 -10.96
C SER A 231 -20.57 -7.74 -10.27
N ALA A 232 -21.24 -6.79 -9.62
CA ALA A 232 -22.54 -7.00 -9.01
C ALA A 232 -23.66 -6.52 -9.95
N HIS A 233 -24.85 -7.10 -9.79
CA HIS A 233 -26.01 -6.79 -10.61
C HIS A 233 -27.24 -6.55 -9.75
N CYS A 234 -28.07 -5.60 -10.16
CA CYS A 234 -29.45 -5.48 -9.70
C CYS A 234 -30.38 -5.73 -10.89
N ARG A 235 -31.19 -6.77 -10.78
CA ARG A 235 -32.14 -7.19 -11.83
C ARG A 235 -33.57 -6.86 -11.44
N GLY A 236 -34.24 -6.15 -12.30
CA GLY A 236 -35.67 -5.80 -12.24
C GLY A 236 -36.38 -6.23 -13.49
N VAL A 237 -37.31 -5.42 -13.99
CA VAL A 237 -38.07 -5.68 -15.20
C VAL A 237 -38.11 -4.44 -16.09
N ALA A 238 -37.60 -4.58 -17.31
CA ALA A 238 -37.67 -3.50 -18.32
C ALA A 238 -39.13 -3.19 -18.69
N GLY A 239 -39.43 -1.93 -18.93
CA GLY A 239 -40.78 -1.50 -19.29
C GLY A 239 -40.83 -0.10 -19.87
N HIS A 240 -42.00 0.28 -20.38
CA HIS A 240 -42.23 1.62 -20.90
C HIS A 240 -42.37 2.63 -19.73
N SER A 241 -41.54 3.64 -19.70
CA SER A 241 -41.44 4.60 -18.58
C SER A 241 -42.75 5.34 -18.27
N GLY A 242 -43.55 5.67 -19.28
CA GLY A 242 -44.83 6.35 -19.12
C GLY A 242 -46.03 5.43 -18.89
N ALA A 243 -45.90 4.14 -19.25
CA ALA A 243 -47.04 3.20 -19.18
C ALA A 243 -47.04 2.37 -17.88
N VAL A 244 -45.90 2.10 -17.28
CA VAL A 244 -45.81 1.32 -16.05
C VAL A 244 -45.89 2.24 -14.82
N PRO A 245 -46.98 2.18 -14.03
CA PRO A 245 -47.13 3.03 -12.86
C PRO A 245 -46.16 2.59 -11.76
N ARG A 246 -45.79 3.53 -10.86
CA ARG A 246 -44.77 3.34 -9.81
C ARG A 246 -44.93 2.05 -9.00
N TRP A 247 -46.15 1.68 -8.63
CA TRP A 247 -46.45 0.53 -7.79
C TRP A 247 -46.29 -0.83 -8.49
N LEU A 248 -46.17 -0.85 -9.83
CA LEU A 248 -45.88 -2.05 -10.63
C LEU A 248 -44.42 -2.10 -11.11
N ARG A 249 -43.65 -1.04 -10.95
CA ARG A 249 -42.29 -1.00 -11.43
C ARG A 249 -41.36 -1.88 -10.59
N LYS A 250 -40.55 -2.66 -11.29
CA LYS A 250 -39.37 -3.34 -10.73
C LYS A 250 -38.12 -2.70 -11.31
N ASP A 251 -37.88 -1.45 -10.87
CA ASP A 251 -36.88 -0.56 -11.45
C ASP A 251 -35.52 -0.78 -10.80
N ALA A 252 -34.58 -1.37 -11.56
CA ALA A 252 -33.26 -1.72 -11.08
C ALA A 252 -32.40 -0.49 -10.70
N VAL A 253 -32.58 0.63 -11.41
CA VAL A 253 -31.83 1.87 -11.15
C VAL A 253 -32.26 2.49 -9.82
N PHE A 254 -33.58 2.61 -9.58
CA PHE A 254 -34.09 3.14 -8.31
C PHE A 254 -33.79 2.21 -7.14
N ALA A 255 -33.71 0.90 -7.38
CA ALA A 255 -33.34 -0.06 -6.33
C ALA A 255 -31.87 0.07 -5.93
N LEU A 256 -30.96 0.19 -6.90
CA LEU A 256 -29.55 0.43 -6.62
C LEU A 256 -29.33 1.79 -5.95
N ALA A 257 -29.97 2.84 -6.43
CA ALA A 257 -29.87 4.17 -5.81
C ALA A 257 -30.30 4.15 -4.35
N GLU A 258 -31.40 3.45 -4.01
CA GLU A 258 -31.83 3.26 -2.62
C GLU A 258 -30.80 2.50 -1.79
N LEU A 259 -30.20 1.43 -2.33
CA LEU A 259 -29.14 0.71 -1.63
C LEU A 259 -27.96 1.62 -1.33
N LEU A 260 -27.45 2.35 -2.32
CA LEU A 260 -26.29 3.23 -2.14
C LEU A 260 -26.58 4.34 -1.12
N MET A 261 -27.77 4.93 -1.12
CA MET A 261 -28.17 5.93 -0.13
C MET A 261 -28.22 5.37 1.29
N ARG A 262 -28.79 4.16 1.48
CA ARG A 262 -28.80 3.51 2.79
C ARG A 262 -27.40 3.16 3.28
N LEU A 263 -26.51 2.73 2.37
CA LEU A 263 -25.11 2.45 2.73
C LEU A 263 -24.37 3.74 3.10
N ASP A 264 -24.60 4.87 2.42
CA ASP A 264 -24.02 6.18 2.73
C ASP A 264 -24.46 6.68 4.11
N GLU A 265 -25.75 6.60 4.43
CA GLU A 265 -26.31 6.96 5.75
C GLU A 265 -25.66 6.13 6.88
N ASN A 266 -25.52 4.82 6.69
CA ASN A 266 -24.88 3.95 7.67
C ASN A 266 -23.37 4.23 7.78
N TRP A 267 -22.70 4.47 6.66
CA TRP A 267 -21.30 4.85 6.63
C TRP A 267 -21.05 6.15 7.41
N GLN A 268 -21.86 7.18 7.16
CA GLN A 268 -21.77 8.45 7.91
C GLN A 268 -22.00 8.24 9.42
N ALA A 269 -23.00 7.42 9.78
CA ALA A 269 -23.32 7.13 11.18
C ALA A 269 -22.17 6.38 11.89
N LEU A 270 -21.49 5.45 11.22
CA LEU A 270 -20.35 4.72 11.77
C LEU A 270 -19.12 5.62 11.89
N ASN A 271 -18.81 6.41 10.86
CA ASN A 271 -17.69 7.36 10.89
C ASN A 271 -17.86 8.40 12.01
N SER A 272 -19.09 8.89 12.26
CA SER A 272 -19.35 9.83 13.35
C SER A 272 -19.09 9.24 14.75
N ARG A 273 -19.04 7.92 14.87
CA ARG A 273 -18.68 7.17 16.09
C ARG A 273 -17.20 6.76 16.13
N GLY A 274 -16.40 7.22 15.17
CA GLY A 274 -14.97 6.92 15.07
C GLY A 274 -14.65 5.53 14.49
N VAL A 275 -15.63 4.85 13.88
CA VAL A 275 -15.36 3.60 13.17
C VAL A 275 -14.70 3.90 11.84
N ASP A 276 -13.52 3.31 11.59
CA ASP A 276 -12.81 3.44 10.33
C ASP A 276 -13.53 2.63 9.25
N LEU A 277 -14.13 3.32 8.30
CA LEU A 277 -14.87 2.71 7.19
C LEU A 277 -14.81 3.60 5.94
N VAL A 278 -14.65 2.99 4.77
CA VAL A 278 -14.79 3.62 3.46
C VAL A 278 -15.66 2.73 2.57
N VAL A 279 -16.60 3.32 1.86
CA VAL A 279 -17.50 2.62 0.94
C VAL A 279 -17.45 3.29 -0.43
N THR A 280 -17.33 2.50 -1.49
CA THR A 280 -17.27 3.02 -2.87
C THR A 280 -18.02 2.09 -3.84
N SER A 281 -18.74 2.69 -4.77
CA SER A 281 -19.26 2.04 -5.97
C SER A 281 -18.63 2.75 -7.17
N GLY A 282 -17.47 2.26 -7.62
CA GLY A 282 -16.67 2.92 -8.67
C GLY A 282 -17.18 2.68 -10.09
N ILE A 283 -18.01 1.65 -10.28
CA ILE A 283 -18.64 1.30 -11.55
C ILE A 283 -20.14 1.22 -11.32
N VAL A 284 -20.92 1.98 -12.10
CA VAL A 284 -22.38 1.90 -12.14
C VAL A 284 -22.81 2.11 -13.59
N GLY A 285 -23.61 1.19 -14.12
CA GLY A 285 -24.06 1.32 -15.51
C GLY A 285 -25.21 0.37 -15.87
N THR A 286 -25.89 0.75 -16.94
CA THR A 286 -26.86 -0.10 -17.67
C THR A 286 -26.26 -0.47 -19.02
N ASP A 287 -26.78 -1.48 -19.71
CA ASP A 287 -26.29 -1.86 -21.04
C ASP A 287 -26.55 -0.72 -22.06
N PRO A 288 -25.53 -0.12 -22.66
CA PRO A 288 -25.69 0.95 -23.66
C PRO A 288 -26.54 0.55 -24.86
N ARG A 289 -26.57 -0.73 -25.21
CA ARG A 289 -27.39 -1.25 -26.34
C ARG A 289 -28.88 -1.18 -26.06
N GLU A 290 -29.27 -1.08 -24.78
CA GLU A 290 -30.65 -1.01 -24.33
C GLU A 290 -31.09 0.40 -23.96
N HIS A 291 -30.24 1.42 -24.12
CA HIS A 291 -30.56 2.79 -23.73
C HIS A 291 -31.71 3.36 -24.55
N SER A 292 -32.74 3.85 -23.87
CA SER A 292 -33.84 4.63 -24.42
C SER A 292 -34.41 5.52 -23.31
N ILE A 293 -34.69 6.78 -23.63
CA ILE A 293 -35.25 7.75 -22.67
C ILE A 293 -36.61 7.31 -22.11
N SER A 294 -37.37 6.53 -22.87
CA SER A 294 -38.70 6.04 -22.49
C SER A 294 -38.71 4.61 -21.93
N ARG A 295 -37.54 4.05 -21.59
CA ARG A 295 -37.40 2.69 -21.05
C ARG A 295 -37.02 2.70 -19.58
N ILE A 296 -37.70 1.90 -18.78
CA ILE A 296 -37.26 1.50 -17.44
C ILE A 296 -36.16 0.46 -17.65
N PRO A 297 -34.92 0.64 -17.16
CA PRO A 297 -33.88 -0.38 -17.26
C PRO A 297 -34.22 -1.63 -16.48
N GLY A 298 -34.06 -2.81 -17.11
CA GLY A 298 -34.30 -4.12 -16.48
C GLY A 298 -33.14 -4.58 -15.63
N GLU A 299 -31.92 -4.05 -15.86
CA GLU A 299 -30.74 -4.43 -15.12
C GLU A 299 -29.76 -3.26 -14.96
N VAL A 300 -29.08 -3.22 -13.83
CA VAL A 300 -27.94 -2.33 -13.56
C VAL A 300 -26.79 -3.17 -13.06
N HIS A 301 -25.62 -3.01 -13.62
CA HIS A 301 -24.37 -3.54 -13.09
C HIS A 301 -23.65 -2.50 -12.26
N PHE A 302 -22.96 -2.94 -11.21
CA PHE A 302 -22.19 -2.05 -10.34
C PHE A 302 -21.03 -2.81 -9.66
N SER A 303 -20.06 -2.07 -9.17
CA SER A 303 -19.06 -2.58 -8.23
C SER A 303 -19.37 -2.11 -6.82
N LEU A 304 -18.92 -2.85 -5.82
CA LEU A 304 -18.95 -2.42 -4.42
C LEU A 304 -17.60 -2.70 -3.78
N GLU A 305 -17.04 -1.70 -3.13
CA GLU A 305 -15.84 -1.81 -2.32
C GLU A 305 -16.09 -1.26 -0.93
N ILE A 306 -15.66 -2.02 0.08
CA ILE A 306 -15.72 -1.65 1.50
C ILE A 306 -14.29 -1.76 2.03
N ARG A 307 -13.78 -0.72 2.72
CA ARG A 307 -12.45 -0.72 3.32
C ARG A 307 -12.50 -0.38 4.80
N SER A 308 -11.69 -1.06 5.60
CA SER A 308 -11.51 -0.79 7.05
C SER A 308 -10.20 -1.38 7.55
N GLN A 309 -9.67 -0.81 8.66
CA GLN A 309 -8.56 -1.41 9.42
C GLN A 309 -9.00 -2.63 10.25
N SER A 310 -10.30 -2.91 10.34
CA SER A 310 -10.88 -4.00 11.12
C SER A 310 -11.60 -5.01 10.23
N LEU A 311 -11.16 -6.26 10.27
CA LEU A 311 -11.85 -7.36 9.58
C LEU A 311 -13.28 -7.53 10.10
N GLU A 312 -13.49 -7.38 11.42
CA GLU A 312 -14.82 -7.44 12.04
C GLU A 312 -15.74 -6.34 11.47
N THR A 313 -15.22 -5.11 11.30
CA THR A 313 -16.00 -4.02 10.68
C THR A 313 -16.33 -4.31 9.22
N LEU A 314 -15.40 -4.86 8.44
CA LEU A 314 -15.65 -5.26 7.05
C LEU A 314 -16.78 -6.29 6.97
N GLU A 315 -16.71 -7.34 7.80
CA GLU A 315 -17.72 -8.39 7.83
C GLU A 315 -19.09 -7.88 8.32
N ALA A 316 -19.12 -7.10 9.39
CA ALA A 316 -20.34 -6.54 9.94
C ALA A 316 -21.04 -5.60 8.95
N PHE A 317 -20.27 -4.72 8.27
CA PHE A 317 -20.85 -3.84 7.27
C PHE A 317 -21.30 -4.61 6.02
N TYR A 318 -20.61 -5.66 5.63
CA TYR A 318 -21.07 -6.53 4.55
C TYR A 318 -22.38 -7.24 4.89
N GLN A 319 -22.56 -7.70 6.13
CA GLN A 319 -23.85 -8.24 6.56
C GLN A 319 -24.97 -7.19 6.49
N LEU A 320 -24.68 -5.93 6.82
CA LEU A 320 -25.61 -4.82 6.62
C LEU A 320 -25.98 -4.67 5.13
N VAL A 321 -25.02 -4.72 4.21
CA VAL A 321 -25.28 -4.68 2.76
C VAL A 321 -26.27 -5.76 2.35
N LEU A 322 -26.09 -6.98 2.84
CA LEU A 322 -26.99 -8.12 2.53
C LEU A 322 -28.40 -7.92 3.11
N VAL A 323 -28.52 -7.40 4.32
CA VAL A 323 -29.82 -7.12 4.95
C VAL A 323 -30.55 -6.00 4.22
N GLU A 324 -29.87 -4.90 3.90
CA GLU A 324 -30.46 -3.76 3.18
C GLU A 324 -30.90 -4.16 1.77
N SER A 325 -30.07 -4.91 1.05
CA SER A 325 -30.44 -5.40 -0.28
C SER A 325 -31.65 -6.33 -0.25
N ALA A 326 -31.72 -7.25 0.71
CA ALA A 326 -32.89 -8.15 0.87
C ALA A 326 -34.18 -7.36 1.18
N GLY A 327 -34.10 -6.32 2.00
CA GLY A 327 -35.21 -5.40 2.26
C GLY A 327 -35.73 -4.70 1.01
N ILE A 328 -34.79 -4.20 0.16
CA ILE A 328 -35.11 -3.55 -1.12
C ILE A 328 -35.64 -4.55 -2.14
N GLU A 329 -35.07 -5.76 -2.23
CA GLU A 329 -35.62 -6.84 -3.07
C GLU A 329 -37.10 -7.06 -2.79
N LYS A 330 -37.47 -7.19 -1.52
CA LYS A 330 -38.84 -7.41 -1.10
C LYS A 330 -39.76 -6.23 -1.42
N SER A 331 -39.31 -5.01 -1.17
CA SER A 331 -40.14 -3.80 -1.35
C SER A 331 -40.30 -3.38 -2.82
N ARG A 332 -39.27 -3.60 -3.66
CA ARG A 332 -39.22 -3.16 -5.07
C ARG A 332 -39.41 -4.30 -6.07
N GLY A 333 -39.42 -5.57 -5.63
CA GLY A 333 -39.55 -6.74 -6.50
C GLY A 333 -38.37 -6.95 -7.45
N VAL A 334 -37.20 -6.52 -7.07
CA VAL A 334 -35.91 -6.69 -7.80
C VAL A 334 -35.09 -7.82 -7.17
N LYS A 335 -33.93 -8.15 -7.78
CA LYS A 335 -32.97 -9.11 -7.24
C LYS A 335 -31.56 -8.57 -7.32
N PHE A 336 -30.82 -8.59 -6.21
CA PHE A 336 -29.40 -8.31 -6.16
C PHE A 336 -28.60 -9.62 -6.30
N ASP A 337 -27.53 -9.53 -7.07
CA ASP A 337 -26.52 -10.58 -7.24
C ASP A 337 -25.15 -9.93 -7.12
N PHE A 338 -24.46 -10.19 -6.03
CA PHE A 338 -23.16 -9.57 -5.76
C PHE A 338 -21.99 -10.29 -6.45
N GLY A 339 -22.22 -11.49 -7.01
CA GLY A 339 -21.18 -12.29 -7.65
C GLY A 339 -20.05 -12.70 -6.69
N GLU A 340 -18.84 -12.82 -7.21
CA GLU A 340 -17.68 -13.23 -6.44
C GLU A 340 -17.30 -12.17 -5.40
N ARG A 341 -17.00 -12.64 -4.19
CA ARG A 341 -16.47 -11.83 -3.10
C ARG A 341 -14.96 -11.96 -3.03
N VAL A 342 -14.26 -10.84 -3.15
CA VAL A 342 -12.80 -10.76 -2.99
C VAL A 342 -12.50 -10.06 -1.67
N LEU A 343 -11.69 -10.69 -0.81
CA LEU A 343 -11.27 -10.14 0.48
C LEU A 343 -9.75 -10.00 0.53
N SER A 344 -9.27 -8.81 0.91
CA SER A 344 -7.89 -8.57 1.33
C SER A 344 -7.92 -8.20 2.81
N GLU A 345 -7.19 -8.96 3.63
CA GLU A 345 -7.14 -8.73 5.08
C GLU A 345 -6.44 -7.41 5.42
N PRO A 346 -6.88 -6.70 6.47
CA PRO A 346 -6.18 -5.55 7.00
C PRO A 346 -4.76 -5.89 7.49
N GLY A 347 -3.84 -4.95 7.38
CA GLY A 347 -2.52 -5.03 8.01
C GLY A 347 -2.52 -4.34 9.36
N LEU A 348 -2.30 -5.10 10.43
CA LEU A 348 -2.25 -4.54 11.78
C LEU A 348 -0.88 -3.90 12.05
N ILE A 349 -0.89 -2.66 12.49
CA ILE A 349 0.32 -1.97 12.96
C ILE A 349 0.64 -2.40 14.40
N ASP A 350 1.90 -2.72 14.63
CA ASP A 350 2.39 -3.05 15.96
C ASP A 350 2.31 -1.83 16.91
N ARG A 351 1.68 -2.04 18.08
CA ARG A 351 1.39 -0.94 19.02
C ARG A 351 2.65 -0.33 19.63
N GLU A 352 3.67 -1.13 19.91
CA GLU A 352 4.92 -0.66 20.49
C GLU A 352 5.69 0.18 19.48
N TRP A 353 5.76 -0.27 18.23
CA TRP A 353 6.34 0.51 17.15
C TRP A 353 5.58 1.82 16.91
N ALA A 354 4.26 1.81 16.85
CA ALA A 354 3.47 3.03 16.68
C ALA A 354 3.69 4.04 17.82
N GLN A 355 3.74 3.58 19.07
CA GLN A 355 4.04 4.42 20.22
C GLN A 355 5.47 4.99 20.15
N ARG A 356 6.43 4.16 19.74
CA ARG A 356 7.82 4.57 19.53
C ARG A 356 7.92 5.69 18.50
N LEU A 357 7.26 5.56 17.35
CA LEU A 357 7.22 6.60 16.31
C LEU A 357 6.64 7.91 16.82
N ARG A 358 5.52 7.88 17.57
CA ARG A 358 4.93 9.09 18.18
C ARG A 358 5.88 9.78 19.15
N ARG A 359 6.54 9.03 20.03
CA ARG A 359 7.54 9.57 20.97
C ARG A 359 8.71 10.23 20.23
N ILE A 360 9.18 9.63 19.15
CA ILE A 360 10.25 10.19 18.32
C ILE A 360 9.80 11.50 17.67
N CYS A 361 8.63 11.53 17.04
CA CYS A 361 8.07 12.77 16.46
C CYS A 361 7.98 13.87 17.51
N THR A 362 7.47 13.55 18.70
CA THR A 362 7.36 14.50 19.83
C THR A 362 8.73 15.00 20.30
N GLY A 363 9.70 14.09 20.48
CA GLY A 363 11.06 14.41 20.92
C GLY A 363 11.86 15.24 19.90
N LEU A 364 11.57 15.07 18.60
CA LEU A 364 12.14 15.88 17.52
C LEU A 364 11.40 17.21 17.28
N HIS A 365 10.28 17.42 17.97
CA HIS A 365 9.35 18.54 17.74
C HIS A 365 8.84 18.60 16.29
N TYR A 366 8.58 17.46 15.67
CA TYR A 366 7.97 17.38 14.36
C TYR A 366 6.45 17.35 14.46
N PRO A 367 5.73 18.21 13.72
CA PRO A 367 4.29 18.08 13.59
C PRO A 367 3.96 16.71 12.95
N TYR A 368 3.03 15.99 13.55
CA TYR A 368 2.58 14.71 13.03
C TYR A 368 1.11 14.45 13.29
N ILE A 369 0.52 13.54 12.54
CA ILE A 369 -0.84 13.04 12.79
C ILE A 369 -0.83 11.51 12.83
N ASP A 370 -1.80 10.96 13.58
CA ASP A 370 -2.20 9.57 13.43
C ASP A 370 -3.15 9.43 12.24
N ILE A 371 -2.85 8.50 11.33
CA ILE A 371 -3.59 8.37 10.07
C ILE A 371 -3.71 6.90 9.65
N PRO A 372 -4.89 6.42 9.23
CA PRO A 372 -5.00 5.11 8.60
C PRO A 372 -4.46 5.14 7.17
N SER A 373 -3.80 4.05 6.72
CA SER A 373 -3.53 3.93 5.29
C SER A 373 -4.80 3.62 4.51
N GLY A 374 -5.06 4.44 3.50
CA GLY A 374 -6.15 4.21 2.53
C GLY A 374 -5.79 3.17 1.48
N ALA A 375 -4.51 3.05 1.15
CA ALA A 375 -3.96 2.08 0.21
C ALA A 375 -3.46 0.82 0.93
N GLY A 376 -3.24 -0.25 0.16
CA GLY A 376 -2.50 -1.41 0.64
C GLY A 376 -1.00 -1.19 0.52
N HIS A 377 -0.22 -1.86 1.37
CA HIS A 377 1.24 -1.77 1.36
C HIS A 377 1.86 -3.12 1.68
N ASP A 378 3.12 -3.33 1.32
CA ASP A 378 3.88 -4.53 1.66
C ASP A 378 3.89 -4.77 3.18
N ALA A 379 3.89 -3.73 4.01
CA ALA A 379 3.82 -3.83 5.46
C ALA A 379 2.64 -4.66 5.97
N ALA A 380 1.50 -4.69 5.24
CA ALA A 380 0.39 -5.58 5.59
C ALA A 380 0.77 -7.05 5.46
N ASN A 381 1.58 -7.42 4.46
CA ASN A 381 2.02 -8.79 4.27
C ASN A 381 3.01 -9.25 5.35
N PHE A 382 3.91 -8.36 5.76
CA PHE A 382 4.81 -8.61 6.89
C PHE A 382 4.00 -8.77 8.19
N ALA A 383 3.07 -7.86 8.48
CA ALA A 383 2.21 -7.95 9.66
C ALA A 383 1.40 -9.25 9.68
N ASN A 384 0.78 -9.62 8.56
CA ASN A 384 -0.02 -10.84 8.41
C ASN A 384 0.83 -12.13 8.39
N ALA A 385 2.16 -12.01 8.23
CA ALA A 385 3.12 -13.09 8.43
C ALA A 385 3.64 -13.18 9.89
N GLY A 386 3.18 -12.30 10.79
CA GLY A 386 3.57 -12.26 12.19
C GLY A 386 4.84 -11.44 12.48
N VAL A 387 5.28 -10.61 11.54
CA VAL A 387 6.38 -9.65 11.75
C VAL A 387 5.83 -8.37 12.37
N PRO A 388 6.35 -7.89 13.52
CA PRO A 388 5.98 -6.59 14.08
C PRO A 388 6.23 -5.48 13.04
N SER A 389 5.19 -4.83 12.57
CA SER A 389 5.27 -3.90 11.42
C SER A 389 4.75 -2.52 11.77
N ALA A 390 5.37 -1.48 11.22
CA ALA A 390 4.91 -0.10 11.32
C ALA A 390 5.19 0.66 10.02
N MET A 391 4.45 1.77 9.86
CA MET A 391 4.62 2.66 8.71
C MET A 391 4.68 4.12 9.14
N ILE A 392 5.46 4.87 8.38
CA ILE A 392 5.61 6.32 8.48
C ILE A 392 5.15 6.91 7.16
N PHE A 393 4.17 7.79 7.19
CA PHE A 393 3.82 8.56 6.01
C PHE A 393 4.56 9.88 5.96
N VAL A 394 4.90 10.28 4.73
CA VAL A 394 5.40 11.59 4.39
C VAL A 394 4.36 12.30 3.54
N ARG A 395 4.12 13.58 3.85
CA ARG A 395 3.19 14.40 3.09
C ARG A 395 3.58 14.48 1.62
N ASN A 396 2.60 14.29 0.75
CA ASN A 396 2.77 14.50 -0.68
C ASN A 396 1.58 15.26 -1.27
N ASP A 397 1.83 16.07 -2.28
CA ASP A 397 0.82 16.80 -3.02
C ASP A 397 0.32 16.00 -4.23
N ASN A 398 -0.90 16.32 -4.68
CA ASN A 398 -1.56 15.78 -5.86
C ASN A 398 -1.90 14.28 -5.80
N GLY A 399 -1.90 13.68 -4.61
CA GLY A 399 -2.15 12.26 -4.44
C GLY A 399 -1.05 11.38 -5.03
N SER A 400 -1.39 10.16 -5.48
CA SER A 400 -0.48 9.25 -6.16
C SER A 400 -1.13 8.57 -7.38
N HIS A 401 -0.40 7.68 -8.07
CA HIS A 401 -0.82 6.98 -9.30
C HIS A 401 -1.10 7.94 -10.47
N ASN A 402 -0.45 9.09 -10.47
CA ASN A 402 -0.53 10.08 -11.54
C ASN A 402 0.82 10.82 -11.71
N PRO A 403 1.07 11.44 -12.87
CA PRO A 403 2.36 12.09 -13.16
C PRO A 403 2.61 13.38 -12.36
N ASP A 404 1.57 13.96 -11.75
CA ASP A 404 1.65 15.21 -10.99
C ASP A 404 1.98 15.01 -9.52
N GLU A 405 2.18 13.75 -9.10
CA GLU A 405 2.61 13.38 -7.74
C GLU A 405 3.86 14.18 -7.34
N LYS A 406 3.83 14.77 -6.15
CA LYS A 406 4.90 15.62 -5.67
C LYS A 406 5.13 15.44 -4.18
N MET A 407 6.38 15.43 -3.76
CA MET A 407 6.80 15.35 -2.36
C MET A 407 7.87 16.41 -2.09
N ALA A 408 7.73 17.15 -0.98
CA ALA A 408 8.77 18.05 -0.51
C ALA A 408 9.90 17.22 0.11
N LEU A 409 11.15 17.47 -0.30
CA LEU A 409 12.29 16.73 0.23
C LEU A 409 12.54 17.04 1.72
N GLU A 410 12.15 18.20 2.19
CA GLU A 410 12.20 18.56 3.60
C GLU A 410 11.29 17.65 4.44
N ASP A 411 10.07 17.37 3.97
CA ASP A 411 9.14 16.46 4.63
C ASP A 411 9.68 15.01 4.58
N PHE A 412 10.25 14.62 3.44
CA PHE A 412 10.92 13.32 3.29
C PHE A 412 12.05 13.14 4.30
N ILE A 413 12.91 14.15 4.49
CA ILE A 413 13.98 14.12 5.49
C ILE A 413 13.41 14.01 6.91
N MET A 414 12.30 14.69 7.22
CA MET A 414 11.64 14.54 8.54
C MET A 414 11.18 13.10 8.76
N GLY A 415 10.51 12.48 7.79
CA GLY A 415 10.11 11.07 7.86
C GLY A 415 11.31 10.13 7.97
N THR A 416 12.37 10.38 7.19
CA THR A 416 13.63 9.62 7.24
C THR A 416 14.32 9.73 8.60
N GLU A 417 14.32 10.92 9.22
CA GLU A 417 14.83 11.13 10.58
C GLU A 417 14.06 10.28 11.60
N VAL A 418 12.71 10.27 11.50
CA VAL A 418 11.86 9.43 12.37
C VAL A 418 12.19 7.95 12.19
N LEU A 419 12.33 7.48 10.96
CA LEU A 419 12.73 6.10 10.64
C LEU A 419 14.10 5.76 11.22
N TYR A 420 15.09 6.64 11.05
CA TYR A 420 16.43 6.47 11.57
C TYR A 420 16.45 6.33 13.09
N GLN A 421 15.82 7.25 13.80
CA GLN A 421 15.71 7.22 15.25
C GLN A 421 14.98 5.96 15.73
N ALA A 422 13.97 5.52 14.98
CA ALA A 422 13.22 4.32 15.30
C ALA A 422 14.07 3.05 15.28
N VAL A 423 15.08 2.94 14.43
CA VAL A 423 15.89 1.72 14.30
C VAL A 423 17.25 1.81 15.00
N THR A 424 17.70 3.00 15.38
CA THR A 424 19.05 3.20 15.97
C THR A 424 19.03 3.52 17.46
N VAL A 425 18.00 4.21 17.96
CA VAL A 425 17.91 4.57 19.40
C VAL A 425 17.43 3.37 20.20
N ASP A 426 18.01 3.15 21.39
CA ASP A 426 17.58 2.10 22.28
C ASP A 426 16.13 2.33 22.76
N PRO A 427 15.22 1.36 22.62
CA PRO A 427 13.84 1.47 23.11
C PRO A 427 13.73 1.89 24.58
N GLU A 428 14.69 1.48 25.44
CA GLU A 428 14.67 1.81 26.87
C GLU A 428 14.91 3.30 27.14
N THR A 429 15.62 3.98 26.23
CA THR A 429 15.87 5.43 26.35
C THR A 429 14.70 6.29 25.92
N LEU A 430 13.69 5.70 25.29
CA LEU A 430 12.47 6.33 24.81
C LEU A 430 11.27 6.14 25.76
N ARG A 431 11.50 5.52 26.94
CA ARG A 431 10.45 5.27 27.95
C ARG A 431 10.14 6.50 28.80
#